data_d2160ee230d66893ed093b77b209ea64
#
_entry.id   d2160ee230d66893ed093b77b209ea64
#
_cell.length_a   1.000
_cell.length_b   1.000
_cell.length_c   1.000
_cell.angle_alpha   90.00
_cell.angle_beta   90.00
_cell.angle_gamma   90.00
#
_symmetry.space_group_name_H-M   'P 1'
#
loop_
_entity.id
_entity.type
_entity.pdbx_description
1 polymer ?
#
loop_
_entity_poly.entity_id
_entity_poly.type
_entity_poly.pdbx_seq_one_letter_code
_entity_poly.pdbx_strand_id
1 'polypeptide(L)'
;MATTKSQRIGIWVIAGMMFLGTIGGFIAMIVAPGNEAKDQAALKKAQEEYSKTISERQKKVEAQTSELSQKYYGKFAEFGSRVSAFEAGDVKELGKEDLIEGDGAEVKDDTKFAVYYIGWNAKGEVFDQSVADGKLKEPLAIDGPAKTSVIQGWKEGLIGMKIGGVRELTIPADKAYGNQAQGDKIPANSPLKFVIMAIEKPADIPQPEMPEIIKRYYRSRGLNV
;
A
#
# COMPACT_ATOMS: atom_id res chain seq x y z
N MET A 1 -4.54 21.59 11.04
CA MET A 1 -3.90 20.29 11.41
C MET A 1 -3.37 19.66 10.14
N ALA A 2 -2.06 19.46 10.01
CA ALA A 2 -1.46 18.89 8.79
C ALA A 2 -1.57 17.37 8.84
N THR A 3 -2.17 16.76 7.83
CA THR A 3 -2.27 15.31 7.67
C THR A 3 -0.88 14.68 7.51
N THR A 4 -0.60 13.60 8.25
CA THR A 4 0.68 12.88 8.21
C THR A 4 0.87 12.15 6.86
N LYS A 5 2.13 11.88 6.48
CA LYS A 5 2.46 11.21 5.20
C LYS A 5 1.80 9.83 5.02
N SER A 6 1.57 9.09 6.09
CA SER A 6 0.89 7.78 6.05
C SER A 6 -0.62 7.88 5.82
N GLN A 7 -1.27 8.94 6.33
CA GLN A 7 -2.65 9.26 5.96
C GLN A 7 -2.76 9.63 4.47
N ARG A 8 -1.71 10.21 3.90
CA ARG A 8 -1.66 10.53 2.46
C ARG A 8 -1.65 9.30 1.56
N ILE A 9 -0.98 8.22 1.94
CA ILE A 9 -0.94 6.98 1.13
C ILE A 9 -2.30 6.28 1.15
N GLY A 10 -2.97 6.16 2.30
CA GLY A 10 -4.34 5.65 2.39
C GLY A 10 -5.36 6.52 1.64
N ILE A 11 -5.19 7.84 1.66
CA ILE A 11 -6.02 8.81 0.93
C ILE A 11 -5.81 8.68 -0.59
N TRP A 12 -4.60 8.38 -1.07
CA TRP A 12 -4.34 8.22 -2.51
C TRP A 12 -4.98 6.96 -3.11
N VAL A 13 -5.07 5.87 -2.37
CA VAL A 13 -5.79 4.66 -2.81
C VAL A 13 -7.30 4.90 -2.83
N ILE A 14 -7.85 5.56 -1.81
CA ILE A 14 -9.27 5.94 -1.75
C ILE A 14 -9.60 7.06 -2.75
N ALA A 15 -8.72 8.04 -2.93
CA ALA A 15 -8.88 9.10 -3.93
C ALA A 15 -8.85 8.55 -5.36
N GLY A 16 -8.06 7.52 -5.65
CA GLY A 16 -8.08 6.83 -6.94
C GLY A 16 -9.44 6.18 -7.24
N MET A 17 -10.09 5.57 -6.24
CA MET A 17 -11.43 5.00 -6.41
C MET A 17 -12.55 6.06 -6.46
N MET A 18 -12.45 7.14 -5.67
CA MET A 18 -13.42 8.25 -5.73
C MET A 18 -13.28 9.07 -7.02
N PHE A 19 -12.09 9.15 -7.61
CA PHE A 19 -11.84 9.89 -8.85
C PHE A 19 -12.58 9.29 -10.06
N LEU A 20 -12.78 7.98 -10.09
CA LEU A 20 -13.57 7.31 -11.14
C LEU A 20 -15.08 7.59 -11.05
N GLY A 21 -15.60 7.84 -9.84
CA GLY A 21 -17.02 8.15 -9.62
C GLY A 21 -17.41 9.60 -9.94
N THR A 22 -16.46 10.55 -9.89
CA THR A 22 -16.72 11.98 -10.07
C THR A 22 -16.49 12.47 -11.50
N ILE A 23 -15.79 11.71 -12.35
CA ILE A 23 -15.59 12.08 -13.77
C ILE A 23 -16.91 12.07 -14.57
N GLY A 24 -17.90 11.28 -14.16
CA GLY A 24 -19.21 11.21 -14.83
C GLY A 24 -20.21 12.33 -14.50
N GLY A 25 -19.97 13.14 -13.47
CA GLY A 25 -20.98 14.06 -12.90
C GLY A 25 -20.85 15.55 -13.19
N PHE A 26 -19.73 16.01 -13.77
CA PHE A 26 -19.48 17.45 -13.93
C PHE A 26 -19.22 17.88 -15.37
N ILE A 27 -20.11 17.52 -16.30
CA ILE A 27 -20.18 18.17 -17.61
C ILE A 27 -21.37 19.12 -17.59
N ALA A 28 -21.21 20.27 -16.98
CA ALA A 28 -22.08 21.42 -17.25
C ALA A 28 -21.39 22.74 -16.88
N MET A 29 -21.34 23.61 -17.87
CA MET A 29 -21.11 25.05 -17.83
C MET A 29 -19.68 25.57 -17.63
N ILE A 30 -19.12 26.16 -18.66
CA ILE A 30 -19.10 27.62 -18.93
C ILE A 30 -18.60 27.81 -20.37
N VAL A 31 -19.36 28.58 -21.15
CA VAL A 31 -19.16 28.89 -22.57
C VAL A 31 -18.46 30.23 -22.72
N ALA A 32 -17.42 30.29 -23.54
CA ALA A 32 -16.90 31.48 -24.19
C ALA A 32 -16.60 31.16 -25.67
N PRO A 33 -16.88 32.07 -26.62
CA PRO A 33 -17.16 31.68 -28.00
C PRO A 33 -15.91 31.62 -28.91
N GLY A 34 -15.82 30.57 -29.70
CA GLY A 34 -15.04 30.53 -30.92
C GLY A 34 -14.12 29.31 -31.17
N ASN A 35 -13.37 28.80 -30.19
CA ASN A 35 -12.55 27.58 -30.30
C ASN A 35 -12.97 26.47 -29.34
N GLU A 36 -13.90 26.77 -28.46
CA GLU A 36 -14.23 25.97 -27.29
C GLU A 36 -14.90 24.63 -27.62
N ALA A 37 -15.72 24.56 -28.64
CA ALA A 37 -16.38 23.32 -29.00
C ALA A 37 -15.37 22.24 -29.46
N LYS A 38 -14.30 22.66 -30.13
CA LYS A 38 -13.21 21.74 -30.54
C LYS A 38 -12.35 21.34 -29.35
N ASP A 39 -12.04 22.29 -28.47
CA ASP A 39 -11.24 22.03 -27.27
C ASP A 39 -12.01 21.16 -26.24
N GLN A 40 -13.32 21.38 -26.12
CA GLN A 40 -14.19 20.54 -25.30
C GLN A 40 -14.32 19.12 -25.88
N ALA A 41 -14.48 18.98 -27.19
CA ALA A 41 -14.54 17.68 -27.83
C ALA A 41 -13.20 16.91 -27.70
N ALA A 42 -12.07 17.61 -27.85
CA ALA A 42 -10.75 17.04 -27.66
C ALA A 42 -10.51 16.62 -26.19
N LEU A 43 -10.92 17.46 -25.23
CA LEU A 43 -10.83 17.13 -23.81
C LEU A 43 -11.68 15.91 -23.47
N LYS A 44 -12.93 15.86 -23.94
CA LYS A 44 -13.82 14.73 -23.71
C LYS A 44 -13.22 13.44 -24.27
N LYS A 45 -12.73 13.46 -25.49
CA LYS A 45 -12.06 12.32 -26.12
C LYS A 45 -10.84 11.86 -25.31
N ALA A 46 -9.98 12.80 -24.89
CA ALA A 46 -8.82 12.48 -24.07
C ALA A 46 -9.20 11.87 -22.71
N GLN A 47 -10.29 12.34 -22.10
CA GLN A 47 -10.80 11.78 -20.85
C GLN A 47 -11.33 10.36 -21.04
N GLU A 48 -12.07 10.09 -22.10
CA GLU A 48 -12.57 8.76 -22.43
C GLU A 48 -11.42 7.78 -22.69
N GLU A 49 -10.42 8.16 -23.47
CA GLU A 49 -9.24 7.35 -23.76
C GLU A 49 -8.41 7.09 -22.50
N TYR A 50 -8.21 8.12 -21.67
CA TYR A 50 -7.49 7.99 -20.40
C TYR A 50 -8.24 7.09 -19.42
N SER A 51 -9.55 7.25 -19.28
CA SER A 51 -10.40 6.38 -18.46
C SER A 51 -10.31 4.91 -18.89
N LYS A 52 -10.29 4.66 -20.19
CA LYS A 52 -10.10 3.30 -20.73
C LYS A 52 -8.74 2.72 -20.35
N THR A 53 -7.66 3.50 -20.50
CA THR A 53 -6.31 3.06 -20.10
C THR A 53 -6.20 2.76 -18.59
N ILE A 54 -6.83 3.58 -17.75
CA ILE A 54 -6.91 3.33 -16.30
C ILE A 54 -7.67 2.02 -16.03
N SER A 55 -8.80 1.81 -16.69
CA SER A 55 -9.59 0.58 -16.53
C SER A 55 -8.83 -0.67 -16.97
N GLU A 56 -8.10 -0.59 -18.09
CA GLU A 56 -7.25 -1.69 -18.58
C GLU A 56 -6.09 -1.99 -17.61
N ARG A 57 -5.48 -0.95 -17.04
CA ARG A 57 -4.48 -1.10 -15.99
C ARG A 57 -5.07 -1.79 -14.76
N GLN A 58 -6.24 -1.34 -14.31
CA GLN A 58 -6.91 -1.91 -13.14
C GLN A 58 -7.16 -3.41 -13.33
N LYS A 59 -7.64 -3.84 -14.49
CA LYS A 59 -7.82 -5.27 -14.82
C LYS A 59 -6.51 -6.07 -14.73
N LYS A 60 -5.39 -5.48 -15.17
CA LYS A 60 -4.07 -6.11 -15.05
C LYS A 60 -3.63 -6.25 -13.60
N VAL A 61 -3.82 -5.22 -12.77
CA VAL A 61 -3.54 -5.25 -11.33
C VAL A 61 -4.39 -6.32 -10.63
N GLU A 62 -5.68 -6.37 -10.94
CA GLU A 62 -6.60 -7.38 -10.38
C GLU A 62 -6.19 -8.81 -10.78
N ALA A 63 -5.83 -9.02 -12.05
CA ALA A 63 -5.37 -10.32 -12.53
C ALA A 63 -4.07 -10.75 -11.82
N GLN A 64 -3.08 -9.87 -11.74
CA GLN A 64 -1.82 -10.12 -11.02
C GLN A 64 -2.07 -10.39 -9.53
N THR A 65 -2.90 -9.57 -8.87
CA THR A 65 -3.27 -9.76 -7.46
C THR A 65 -3.97 -11.10 -7.24
N SER A 66 -4.87 -11.49 -8.14
CA SER A 66 -5.56 -12.79 -8.07
C SER A 66 -4.59 -13.96 -8.22
N GLU A 67 -3.67 -13.91 -9.17
CA GLU A 67 -2.64 -14.92 -9.38
C GLU A 67 -1.74 -15.07 -8.14
N LEU A 68 -1.26 -13.95 -7.61
CA LEU A 68 -0.44 -13.93 -6.41
C LEU A 68 -1.21 -14.44 -5.19
N SER A 69 -2.49 -14.09 -5.06
CA SER A 69 -3.34 -14.60 -3.99
C SER A 69 -3.51 -16.11 -4.08
N GLN A 70 -3.75 -16.69 -5.26
CA GLN A 70 -3.83 -18.13 -5.44
C GLN A 70 -2.52 -18.82 -5.05
N LYS A 71 -1.38 -18.22 -5.37
CA LYS A 71 -0.04 -18.79 -5.08
C LYS A 71 0.30 -18.76 -3.59
N TYR A 72 -0.04 -17.69 -2.89
CA TYR A 72 0.49 -17.41 -1.55
C TYR A 72 -0.53 -17.45 -0.43
N TYR A 73 -1.84 -17.32 -0.71
CA TYR A 73 -2.87 -17.25 0.34
C TYR A 73 -2.85 -18.44 1.28
N GLY A 74 -2.81 -19.69 0.75
CA GLY A 74 -2.81 -20.89 1.57
C GLY A 74 -1.64 -20.94 2.55
N LYS A 75 -0.44 -20.56 2.09
CA LYS A 75 0.76 -20.51 2.94
C LYS A 75 0.72 -19.39 3.99
N PHE A 76 0.13 -18.24 3.63
CA PHE A 76 0.19 -17.06 4.50
C PHE A 76 -0.98 -16.99 5.49
N ALA A 77 -2.17 -17.42 5.10
CA ALA A 77 -3.37 -17.30 5.93
C ALA A 77 -3.29 -18.09 7.23
N GLU A 78 -2.54 -19.22 7.26
CA GLU A 78 -2.34 -20.03 8.47
C GLU A 78 -1.68 -19.25 9.62
N PHE A 79 -0.85 -18.25 9.30
CA PHE A 79 -0.20 -17.40 10.28
C PHE A 79 -1.14 -16.41 10.97
N GLY A 80 -2.40 -16.30 10.52
CA GLY A 80 -3.43 -15.60 11.27
C GLY A 80 -3.64 -16.17 12.68
N SER A 81 -3.33 -17.44 12.90
CA SER A 81 -3.36 -18.10 14.21
C SER A 81 -2.31 -17.58 15.20
N ARG A 82 -1.28 -16.88 14.74
CA ARG A 82 -0.24 -16.23 15.59
C ARG A 82 -0.76 -14.97 16.28
N VAL A 83 -1.84 -14.38 15.77
CA VAL A 83 -2.43 -13.18 16.35
C VAL A 83 -2.98 -13.48 17.75
N SER A 84 -2.31 -12.96 18.75
CA SER A 84 -2.68 -13.13 20.15
C SER A 84 -2.25 -11.93 20.98
N ALA A 85 -2.88 -11.74 22.14
CA ALA A 85 -2.42 -10.75 23.11
C ALA A 85 -1.01 -11.09 23.62
N PHE A 86 -0.24 -10.05 23.95
CA PHE A 86 1.09 -10.18 24.55
C PHE A 86 1.37 -9.06 25.54
N GLU A 87 2.32 -9.30 26.46
CA GLU A 87 2.68 -8.31 27.47
C GLU A 87 3.53 -7.20 26.86
N ALA A 88 2.96 -6.00 26.78
CA ALA A 88 3.63 -4.84 26.19
C ALA A 88 4.92 -4.47 26.93
N GLY A 89 4.95 -4.67 28.23
CA GLY A 89 6.09 -4.38 29.10
C GLY A 89 7.32 -5.26 28.84
N ASP A 90 7.14 -6.42 28.21
CA ASP A 90 8.22 -7.36 27.90
C ASP A 90 8.94 -7.04 26.58
N VAL A 91 8.35 -6.20 25.74
CA VAL A 91 8.93 -5.84 24.45
C VAL A 91 9.92 -4.68 24.63
N LYS A 92 11.18 -5.01 24.85
CA LYS A 92 12.28 -4.02 25.06
C LYS A 92 13.16 -3.86 23.83
N GLU A 93 13.27 -4.90 23.02
CA GLU A 93 14.15 -4.97 21.85
C GLU A 93 13.41 -5.51 20.65
N LEU A 94 13.97 -5.28 19.46
CA LEU A 94 13.45 -5.83 18.22
C LEU A 94 13.67 -7.34 18.18
N GLY A 95 12.59 -8.10 18.29
CA GLY A 95 12.59 -9.55 18.13
C GLY A 95 12.41 -9.94 16.64
N LYS A 96 13.15 -10.97 16.21
CA LYS A 96 13.03 -11.57 14.88
C LYS A 96 12.94 -13.08 15.03
N GLU A 97 11.87 -13.67 14.51
CA GLU A 97 11.67 -15.13 14.51
C GLU A 97 11.36 -15.58 13.08
N ASP A 98 12.25 -16.33 12.46
CA ASP A 98 11.98 -16.93 11.16
C ASP A 98 11.06 -18.14 11.34
N LEU A 99 9.80 -18.00 10.92
CA LEU A 99 8.78 -19.06 10.97
C LEU A 99 8.96 -20.03 9.79
N ILE A 100 9.34 -19.50 8.64
CA ILE A 100 9.75 -20.24 7.46
C ILE A 100 11.00 -19.57 6.91
N GLU A 101 12.08 -20.32 6.75
CA GLU A 101 13.25 -19.85 6.03
C GLU A 101 12.95 -19.90 4.52
N GLY A 102 13.15 -18.76 3.82
CA GLY A 102 13.02 -18.68 2.37
C GLY A 102 14.21 -19.33 1.65
N ASP A 103 14.02 -19.65 0.40
CA ASP A 103 15.02 -20.22 -0.50
C ASP A 103 15.59 -19.19 -1.52
N GLY A 104 15.00 -17.99 -1.54
CA GLY A 104 15.41 -16.91 -2.43
C GLY A 104 16.58 -16.07 -1.91
N ALA A 105 16.81 -14.94 -2.58
CA ALA A 105 17.88 -13.99 -2.22
C ALA A 105 17.68 -13.40 -0.81
N GLU A 106 18.79 -13.15 -0.11
CA GLU A 106 18.78 -12.47 1.17
C GLU A 106 18.44 -10.99 1.01
N VAL A 107 17.55 -10.48 1.87
CA VAL A 107 17.15 -9.09 1.92
C VAL A 107 18.25 -8.22 2.52
N LYS A 108 18.72 -7.27 1.75
CA LYS A 108 19.68 -6.22 2.11
C LYS A 108 19.02 -4.85 2.02
N ASP A 109 19.72 -3.80 2.40
CA ASP A 109 19.21 -2.42 2.46
C ASP A 109 18.59 -1.90 1.15
N ASP A 110 19.06 -2.38 0.01
CA ASP A 110 18.63 -1.97 -1.33
C ASP A 110 17.84 -3.04 -2.09
N THR A 111 17.60 -4.20 -1.48
CA THR A 111 16.85 -5.29 -2.10
C THR A 111 15.40 -4.88 -2.36
N LYS A 112 14.97 -5.05 -3.62
CA LYS A 112 13.59 -4.78 -4.03
C LYS A 112 12.79 -6.07 -4.00
N PHE A 113 11.72 -6.06 -3.24
CA PHE A 113 10.83 -7.22 -3.07
C PHE A 113 9.42 -6.73 -2.71
N ALA A 114 8.51 -7.62 -2.44
CA ALA A 114 7.20 -7.27 -1.92
C ALA A 114 6.84 -8.13 -0.72
N VAL A 115 5.88 -7.68 0.09
CA VAL A 115 5.49 -8.41 1.29
C VAL A 115 3.98 -8.51 1.44
N TYR A 116 3.56 -9.62 2.06
CA TYR A 116 2.27 -9.75 2.73
C TYR A 116 2.50 -9.70 4.23
N TYR A 117 1.55 -9.14 4.98
CA TYR A 117 1.70 -9.00 6.41
C TYR A 117 0.37 -9.05 7.16
N ILE A 118 0.46 -9.36 8.45
CA ILE A 118 -0.58 -9.18 9.45
C ILE A 118 0.08 -8.45 10.61
N GLY A 119 -0.46 -7.28 11.01
CA GLY A 119 0.04 -6.49 12.13
C GLY A 119 -1.00 -6.35 13.23
N TRP A 120 -0.60 -6.57 14.50
CA TRP A 120 -1.49 -6.48 15.65
C TRP A 120 -0.82 -5.79 16.84
N ASN A 121 -1.64 -5.26 17.72
CA ASN A 121 -1.25 -4.61 18.95
C ASN A 121 -1.15 -5.60 20.14
N ALA A 122 -0.75 -5.11 21.32
CA ALA A 122 -0.58 -5.92 22.51
C ALA A 122 -1.88 -6.60 23.01
N LYS A 123 -3.05 -6.11 22.60
CA LYS A 123 -4.34 -6.75 22.93
C LYS A 123 -4.71 -7.90 21.97
N GLY A 124 -3.90 -8.17 20.95
CA GLY A 124 -4.24 -9.13 19.90
C GLY A 124 -5.20 -8.56 18.86
N GLU A 125 -5.38 -7.25 18.79
CA GLU A 125 -6.25 -6.62 17.80
C GLU A 125 -5.47 -6.34 16.51
N VAL A 126 -5.89 -6.93 15.40
CA VAL A 126 -5.33 -6.65 14.08
C VAL A 126 -5.68 -5.22 13.68
N PHE A 127 -4.67 -4.41 13.41
CA PHE A 127 -4.85 -3.03 12.96
C PHE A 127 -4.67 -2.87 11.44
N ASP A 128 -3.85 -3.73 10.83
CA ASP A 128 -3.68 -3.76 9.37
C ASP A 128 -3.22 -5.13 8.91
N GLN A 129 -3.63 -5.54 7.71
CA GLN A 129 -3.27 -6.82 7.13
C GLN A 129 -3.45 -6.87 5.61
N SER A 130 -2.72 -7.76 4.99
CA SER A 130 -2.82 -8.06 3.56
C SER A 130 -3.98 -9.01 3.20
N VAL A 131 -4.67 -9.58 4.19
CA VAL A 131 -5.79 -10.51 3.98
C VAL A 131 -7.12 -9.74 4.00
N ALA A 132 -7.99 -9.98 3.02
CA ALA A 132 -9.36 -9.50 3.00
C ALA A 132 -10.25 -10.51 2.27
N ASP A 133 -11.42 -10.80 2.83
CA ASP A 133 -12.45 -11.65 2.21
C ASP A 133 -11.92 -13.01 1.69
N GLY A 134 -11.02 -13.64 2.46
CA GLY A 134 -10.42 -14.93 2.09
C GLY A 134 -9.43 -14.86 0.93
N LYS A 135 -8.85 -13.69 0.66
CA LYS A 135 -7.86 -13.45 -0.41
C LYS A 135 -6.75 -12.54 0.08
N LEU A 136 -5.63 -12.54 -0.63
CA LEU A 136 -4.59 -11.54 -0.45
C LEU A 136 -4.89 -10.31 -1.32
N LYS A 137 -4.71 -9.13 -0.75
CA LYS A 137 -4.69 -7.84 -1.45
C LYS A 137 -3.41 -7.73 -2.32
N GLU A 138 -3.28 -6.63 -3.05
CA GLU A 138 -2.01 -6.25 -3.68
C GLU A 138 -0.88 -6.23 -2.64
N PRO A 139 0.27 -6.89 -2.89
CA PRO A 139 1.35 -6.91 -1.92
C PRO A 139 1.99 -5.54 -1.78
N LEU A 140 2.48 -5.23 -0.57
CA LEU A 140 3.21 -3.99 -0.33
C LEU A 140 4.61 -4.08 -0.95
N ALA A 141 4.91 -3.22 -1.90
CA ALA A 141 6.23 -3.13 -2.51
C ALA A 141 7.25 -2.50 -1.55
N ILE A 142 8.42 -3.11 -1.46
CA ILE A 142 9.58 -2.63 -0.70
C ILE A 142 10.71 -2.34 -1.70
N ASP A 143 10.97 -1.08 -1.96
CA ASP A 143 12.04 -0.63 -2.85
C ASP A 143 13.39 -0.44 -2.10
N GLY A 144 13.72 -1.41 -1.28
CA GLY A 144 14.80 -1.41 -0.30
C GLY A 144 14.31 -0.96 1.08
N PRO A 145 14.53 -1.76 2.14
CA PRO A 145 14.11 -1.45 3.51
C PRO A 145 14.53 -0.05 3.98
N ALA A 146 15.76 0.37 3.68
CA ALA A 146 16.28 1.68 4.06
C ALA A 146 15.51 2.85 3.40
N LYS A 147 15.01 2.67 2.18
CA LYS A 147 14.37 3.72 1.36
C LYS A 147 12.86 3.76 1.49
N THR A 148 12.26 2.63 1.84
CA THR A 148 10.80 2.53 1.95
C THR A 148 10.29 3.27 3.19
N SER A 149 9.15 3.94 3.06
CA SER A 149 8.52 4.68 4.15
C SER A 149 7.76 3.73 5.08
N VAL A 150 8.48 2.92 5.83
CA VAL A 150 7.97 2.00 6.87
C VAL A 150 8.59 2.33 8.23
N ILE A 151 8.03 1.78 9.30
CA ILE A 151 8.57 1.95 10.66
C ILE A 151 9.97 1.38 10.79
N GLN A 152 10.76 1.90 11.74
CA GLN A 152 12.17 1.52 11.91
C GLN A 152 12.32 0.01 12.18
N GLY A 153 11.40 -0.57 12.97
CA GLY A 153 11.40 -2.01 13.24
C GLY A 153 11.28 -2.89 11.98
N TRP A 154 10.60 -2.41 10.93
CA TRP A 154 10.58 -3.11 9.63
C TRP A 154 11.89 -2.96 8.87
N LYS A 155 12.47 -1.75 8.84
CA LYS A 155 13.76 -1.50 8.17
C LYS A 155 14.85 -2.42 8.69
N GLU A 156 14.95 -2.54 10.00
CA GLU A 156 15.93 -3.40 10.65
C GLU A 156 15.48 -4.88 10.65
N GLY A 157 14.19 -5.12 10.84
CA GLY A 157 13.62 -6.46 11.00
C GLY A 157 13.64 -7.30 9.73
N LEU A 158 13.52 -6.68 8.55
CA LEU A 158 13.51 -7.38 7.27
C LEU A 158 14.91 -7.75 6.77
N ILE A 159 15.95 -7.05 7.22
CA ILE A 159 17.34 -7.36 6.84
C ILE A 159 17.72 -8.78 7.29
N GLY A 160 18.39 -9.51 6.38
CA GLY A 160 18.79 -10.89 6.59
C GLY A 160 17.68 -11.92 6.38
N MET A 161 16.44 -11.49 6.10
CA MET A 161 15.36 -12.40 5.71
C MET A 161 15.60 -12.88 4.27
N LYS A 162 15.26 -14.14 3.96
CA LYS A 162 15.29 -14.64 2.58
C LYS A 162 13.93 -14.49 1.90
N ILE A 163 13.92 -14.14 0.62
CA ILE A 163 12.71 -14.14 -0.21
C ILE A 163 12.09 -15.54 -0.22
N GLY A 164 10.76 -15.59 -0.12
CA GLY A 164 10.00 -16.85 0.05
C GLY A 164 9.80 -17.24 1.51
N GLY A 165 10.49 -16.58 2.44
CA GLY A 165 10.39 -16.81 3.88
C GLY A 165 9.24 -16.06 4.56
N VAL A 166 8.95 -16.48 5.81
CA VAL A 166 8.00 -15.84 6.71
C VAL A 166 8.69 -15.55 8.03
N ARG A 167 8.60 -14.32 8.50
CA ARG A 167 9.21 -13.86 9.75
C ARG A 167 8.17 -13.17 10.64
N GLU A 168 8.19 -13.48 11.93
CA GLU A 168 7.52 -12.67 12.95
C GLU A 168 8.49 -11.60 13.46
N LEU A 169 8.01 -10.38 13.54
CA LEU A 169 8.70 -9.26 14.17
C LEU A 169 7.96 -8.85 15.43
N THR A 170 8.70 -8.72 16.54
CA THR A 170 8.23 -8.08 17.76
C THR A 170 8.95 -6.75 17.89
N ILE A 171 8.20 -5.64 17.78
CA ILE A 171 8.76 -4.30 17.59
C ILE A 171 8.45 -3.44 18.81
N PRO A 172 9.46 -2.94 19.54
CA PRO A 172 9.24 -2.02 20.63
C PRO A 172 8.70 -0.67 20.12
N ALA A 173 8.03 0.07 21.00
CA ALA A 173 7.31 1.28 20.64
C ALA A 173 8.20 2.35 19.97
N ASP A 174 9.44 2.51 20.42
CA ASP A 174 10.40 3.47 19.88
C ASP A 174 10.84 3.17 18.44
N LYS A 175 10.77 1.90 18.02
CA LYS A 175 11.00 1.46 16.63
C LYS A 175 9.69 1.31 15.82
N ALA A 176 8.54 1.57 16.43
CA ALA A 176 7.22 1.62 15.80
C ALA A 176 6.79 3.07 15.59
N TYR A 177 5.75 3.53 16.28
CA TYR A 177 5.23 4.89 16.15
C TYR A 177 5.58 5.79 17.35
N GLY A 178 6.32 5.28 18.33
CA GLY A 178 6.75 6.02 19.52
C GLY A 178 5.57 6.58 20.31
N ASN A 179 5.68 7.84 20.67
CA ASN A 179 4.66 8.58 21.43
C ASN A 179 3.48 9.08 20.57
N GLN A 180 3.39 8.69 19.30
CA GLN A 180 2.31 9.08 18.41
C GLN A 180 1.30 7.95 18.26
N ALA A 181 0.06 8.19 18.66
CA ALA A 181 -1.03 7.25 18.41
C ALA A 181 -1.36 7.20 16.90
N GLN A 182 -1.72 6.01 16.41
CA GLN A 182 -2.18 5.80 15.02
C GLN A 182 -3.61 5.23 15.04
N GLY A 183 -4.59 6.12 14.93
CA GLY A 183 -5.99 5.74 15.09
C GLY A 183 -6.30 5.14 16.46
N ASP A 184 -7.40 4.40 16.54
CA ASP A 184 -7.90 3.87 17.82
C ASP A 184 -7.18 2.57 18.26
N LYS A 185 -6.55 1.86 17.31
CA LYS A 185 -5.94 0.54 17.55
C LYS A 185 -4.48 0.59 17.97
N ILE A 186 -3.79 1.71 17.76
CA ILE A 186 -2.38 1.87 18.13
C ILE A 186 -2.24 3.10 19.03
N PRO A 187 -2.45 2.98 20.33
CA PRO A 187 -2.18 4.04 21.29
C PRO A 187 -0.71 4.50 21.26
N ALA A 188 -0.42 5.65 21.85
CA ALA A 188 0.96 6.09 22.03
C ALA A 188 1.78 5.06 22.83
N ASN A 189 3.05 4.93 22.51
CA ASN A 189 3.99 4.00 23.16
C ASN A 189 3.58 2.52 23.07
N SER A 190 2.92 2.13 21.97
CA SER A 190 2.48 0.75 21.75
C SER A 190 3.56 -0.07 21.03
N PRO A 191 4.03 -1.17 21.61
CA PRO A 191 4.78 -2.18 20.87
C PRO A 191 3.84 -2.91 19.92
N LEU A 192 4.39 -3.41 18.83
CA LEU A 192 3.63 -4.06 17.77
C LEU A 192 4.24 -5.41 17.40
N LYS A 193 3.39 -6.32 16.95
CA LYS A 193 3.84 -7.54 16.31
C LYS A 193 3.36 -7.61 14.85
N PHE A 194 4.17 -8.26 14.03
CA PHE A 194 3.85 -8.52 12.63
C PHE A 194 4.30 -9.91 12.24
N VAL A 195 3.49 -10.62 11.47
CA VAL A 195 3.99 -11.69 10.62
C VAL A 195 4.11 -11.16 9.21
N ILE A 196 5.26 -11.39 8.58
CA ILE A 196 5.59 -10.84 7.27
C ILE A 196 6.10 -11.98 6.38
N MET A 197 5.49 -12.16 5.21
CA MET A 197 5.98 -13.05 4.14
C MET A 197 6.65 -12.19 3.08
N ALA A 198 7.93 -12.43 2.81
CA ALA A 198 8.66 -11.81 1.72
C ALA A 198 8.45 -12.60 0.42
N ILE A 199 8.10 -11.93 -0.65
CA ILE A 199 7.96 -12.51 -1.99
C ILE A 199 8.80 -11.74 -2.99
N GLU A 200 9.12 -12.35 -4.12
CA GLU A 200 9.71 -11.61 -5.24
C GLU A 200 8.83 -10.43 -5.62
N LYS A 201 9.47 -9.30 -5.98
CA LYS A 201 8.71 -8.14 -6.45
C LYS A 201 7.95 -8.51 -7.73
N PRO A 202 6.62 -8.40 -7.74
CA PRO A 202 5.85 -8.62 -8.97
C PRO A 202 6.26 -7.62 -10.06
N ALA A 203 5.99 -7.96 -11.31
CA ALA A 203 6.22 -7.04 -12.42
C ALA A 203 5.44 -5.73 -12.21
N ASP A 204 6.11 -4.62 -12.40
CA ASP A 204 5.50 -3.31 -12.28
C ASP A 204 4.42 -3.13 -13.38
N ILE A 205 3.25 -2.68 -12.97
CA ILE A 205 2.17 -2.26 -13.86
C ILE A 205 2.13 -0.74 -13.82
N PRO A 206 2.78 -0.05 -14.79
CA PRO A 206 2.96 1.39 -14.71
C PRO A 206 1.63 2.15 -14.72
N GLN A 207 1.60 3.27 -14.02
CA GLN A 207 0.50 4.22 -14.10
C GLN A 207 0.51 4.86 -15.50
N PRO A 208 -0.63 4.90 -16.21
CA PRO A 208 -0.71 5.65 -17.45
C PRO A 208 -0.52 7.14 -17.19
N GLU A 209 0.25 7.79 -18.06
CA GLU A 209 0.44 9.23 -17.96
C GLU A 209 -0.85 9.98 -18.31
N MET A 210 -1.20 10.94 -17.47
CA MET A 210 -2.35 11.81 -17.73
C MET A 210 -2.05 12.71 -18.94
N PRO A 211 -2.90 12.73 -19.96
CA PRO A 211 -2.72 13.60 -21.13
C PRO A 211 -2.62 15.09 -20.76
N GLU A 212 -1.75 15.82 -21.45
CA GLU A 212 -1.50 17.24 -21.15
C GLU A 212 -2.75 18.14 -21.27
N ILE A 213 -3.69 17.80 -22.15
CA ILE A 213 -4.96 18.52 -22.26
C ILE A 213 -5.79 18.39 -20.96
N ILE A 214 -5.76 17.23 -20.31
CA ILE A 214 -6.42 16.97 -19.03
C ILE A 214 -5.68 17.71 -17.92
N LYS A 215 -4.35 17.65 -17.88
CA LYS A 215 -3.54 18.38 -16.89
C LYS A 215 -3.78 19.89 -16.98
N ARG A 216 -3.80 20.46 -18.20
CA ARG A 216 -4.10 21.90 -18.42
C ARG A 216 -5.49 22.27 -17.91
N TYR A 217 -6.49 21.44 -18.18
CA TYR A 217 -7.85 21.64 -17.70
C TYR A 217 -7.91 21.69 -16.15
N TYR A 218 -7.25 20.79 -15.45
CA TYR A 218 -7.21 20.81 -13.99
C TYR A 218 -6.43 22.02 -13.43
N ARG A 219 -5.29 22.36 -14.03
CA ARG A 219 -4.49 23.54 -13.63
C ARG A 219 -5.28 24.84 -13.82
N SER A 220 -6.07 24.98 -14.87
CA SER A 220 -6.93 26.16 -15.08
C SER A 220 -8.00 26.32 -13.99
N ARG A 221 -8.29 25.27 -13.23
CA ARG A 221 -9.22 25.27 -12.09
C ARG A 221 -8.52 25.31 -10.73
N GLY A 222 -7.23 25.58 -10.70
CA GLY A 222 -6.45 25.69 -9.46
C GLY A 222 -6.11 24.33 -8.82
N LEU A 223 -6.26 23.22 -9.54
CA LEU A 223 -5.91 21.88 -9.06
C LEU A 223 -4.48 21.52 -9.51
N ASN A 224 -3.63 21.13 -8.56
CA ASN A 224 -2.29 20.61 -8.85
C ASN A 224 -2.39 19.15 -9.26
N VAL A 225 -2.03 18.83 -10.50
CA VAL A 225 -1.99 17.52 -11.12
C VAL A 225 -0.68 17.30 -11.89
#